data_402b20f4b83d3bd090142694db3406bc
#
_entry.id   402b20f4b83d3bd090142694db3406bc
#
_cell.length_a   1.000
_cell.length_b   1.000
_cell.length_c   1.000
_cell.angle_alpha   90.00
_cell.angle_beta   90.00
_cell.angle_gamma   90.00
#
_symmetry.space_group_name_H-M   'P 1'
#
loop_
_entity.id
_entity.type
_entity.pdbx_description
1 polymer ?
#
loop_
_entity_poly.entity_id
_entity_poly.type
_entity_poly.pdbx_seq_one_letter_code
_entity_poly.pdbx_strand_id
1 'polypeptide(L)'
;MRRNSVDPGELARYGIRVLTIAPGIMETPMLKGLPQAAQDSLGEQVPYPQRLGRPDEYAKLVLSIIDNGYLNGETIRLDGAIRMAPK
;
A
#
# COMPACT_ATOMS: atom_id res chain seq x y z
N MET A 1 -3.79 -11.23 13.91
CA MET A 1 -2.76 -12.18 14.24
C MET A 1 -1.53 -12.03 13.37
N ARG A 2 -0.42 -12.28 13.95
CA ARG A 2 0.83 -12.04 13.25
C ARG A 2 1.62 -13.31 13.14
N ARG A 3 2.20 -13.51 12.01
CA ARG A 3 3.10 -14.61 11.85
C ARG A 3 4.18 -14.18 10.89
N ASN A 4 5.37 -14.68 11.09
CA ASN A 4 6.52 -14.24 10.33
C ASN A 4 6.71 -12.74 10.43
N SER A 5 6.22 -12.17 11.50
CA SER A 5 6.32 -10.74 11.69
C SER A 5 7.70 -10.39 12.20
N VAL A 6 8.22 -9.31 11.68
CA VAL A 6 9.45 -8.74 12.18
C VAL A 6 9.07 -7.71 13.22
N ASP A 7 9.68 -7.81 14.38
CA ASP A 7 9.39 -6.90 15.48
C ASP A 7 10.26 -5.65 15.36
N PRO A 8 9.67 -4.49 15.02
CA PRO A 8 10.46 -3.27 14.90
C PRO A 8 11.18 -2.90 16.17
N GLY A 9 10.58 -3.21 17.32
CA GLY A 9 11.22 -2.89 18.59
C GLY A 9 12.48 -3.67 18.82
N GLU A 10 12.49 -4.94 18.41
CA GLU A 10 13.67 -5.77 18.54
C GLU A 10 14.79 -5.31 17.63
N LEU A 11 14.45 -4.91 16.41
CA LEU A 11 15.45 -4.54 15.43
C LEU A 11 15.96 -3.12 15.60
N ALA A 12 15.22 -2.31 16.35
CA ALA A 12 15.60 -0.92 16.55
C ALA A 12 16.99 -0.78 17.16
N ARG A 13 17.35 -1.70 18.05
CA ARG A 13 18.64 -1.64 18.70
C ARG A 13 19.80 -1.89 17.74
N TYR A 14 19.50 -2.43 16.57
CA TYR A 14 20.50 -2.62 15.52
C TYR A 14 20.46 -1.53 14.47
N GLY A 15 19.68 -0.48 14.70
CA GLY A 15 19.55 0.59 13.73
C GLY A 15 18.75 0.24 12.52
N ILE A 16 17.80 -0.69 12.65
CA ILE A 16 16.98 -1.15 11.53
C ILE A 16 15.55 -0.67 11.74
N ARG A 17 14.99 -0.06 10.70
CA ARG A 17 13.59 0.35 10.69
C ARG A 17 12.77 -0.66 9.90
N VAL A 18 11.55 -0.88 10.35
CA VAL A 18 10.64 -1.81 9.68
C VAL A 18 9.34 -1.10 9.42
N LEU A 19 8.95 -1.01 8.16
CA LEU A 19 7.68 -0.42 7.77
C LEU A 19 6.99 -1.35 6.78
N THR A 20 5.67 -1.35 6.85
CA THR A 20 4.86 -2.16 5.98
C THR A 20 3.97 -1.25 5.15
N ILE A 21 3.87 -1.52 3.86
CA ILE A 21 2.94 -0.82 3.00
C ILE A 21 1.78 -1.76 2.71
N ALA A 22 0.57 -1.29 2.97
CA ALA A 22 -0.65 -2.04 2.66
C ALA A 22 -1.31 -1.37 1.46
N PRO A 23 -1.02 -1.82 0.23
CA PRO A 23 -1.56 -1.18 -0.95
C PRO A 23 -3.01 -1.59 -1.18
N GLY A 24 -3.76 -0.71 -1.83
CA GLY A 24 -5.08 -1.04 -2.30
C GLY A 24 -5.02 -1.68 -3.68
N ILE A 25 -5.97 -1.32 -4.54
CA ILE A 25 -6.01 -1.86 -5.88
C ILE A 25 -5.11 -1.03 -6.77
N MET A 26 -4.02 -1.64 -7.21
CA MET A 26 -3.01 -0.94 -8.00
C MET A 26 -3.06 -1.41 -9.44
N GLU A 27 -2.71 -0.52 -10.36
CA GLU A 27 -2.52 -0.90 -11.75
C GLU A 27 -1.35 -1.86 -11.85
N THR A 28 -1.64 -3.03 -12.40
CA THR A 28 -0.62 -4.04 -12.67
C THR A 28 -0.82 -4.51 -14.09
N PRO A 29 0.18 -5.17 -14.68
CA PRO A 29 -0.03 -5.72 -16.02
C PRO A 29 -1.25 -6.65 -16.09
N MET A 30 -1.51 -7.42 -15.02
CA MET A 30 -2.66 -8.31 -15.01
C MET A 30 -3.97 -7.51 -15.04
N LEU A 31 -4.08 -6.46 -14.23
CA LEU A 31 -5.29 -5.65 -14.20
C LEU A 31 -5.46 -4.86 -15.50
N LYS A 32 -4.36 -4.41 -16.08
CA LYS A 32 -4.43 -3.68 -17.34
C LYS A 32 -4.88 -4.55 -18.50
N GLY A 33 -4.77 -5.87 -18.35
CA GLY A 33 -5.27 -6.79 -19.35
C GLY A 33 -6.77 -7.01 -19.29
N LEU A 34 -7.44 -6.50 -18.26
CA LEU A 34 -8.89 -6.63 -18.17
C LEU A 34 -9.58 -5.66 -19.12
N PRO A 35 -10.83 -5.94 -19.51
CA PRO A 35 -11.61 -4.96 -20.27
C PRO A 35 -11.71 -3.63 -19.52
N GLN A 36 -11.78 -2.55 -20.26
CA GLN A 36 -11.78 -1.22 -19.64
C GLN A 36 -12.94 -1.07 -18.65
N ALA A 37 -14.11 -1.65 -18.98
CA ALA A 37 -15.24 -1.55 -18.06
C ALA A 37 -14.95 -2.19 -16.72
N ALA A 38 -14.21 -3.30 -16.72
CA ALA A 38 -13.83 -3.95 -15.45
C ALA A 38 -12.85 -3.10 -14.68
N GLN A 39 -11.89 -2.49 -15.37
CA GLN A 39 -10.93 -1.60 -14.70
C GLN A 39 -11.65 -0.40 -14.09
N ASP A 40 -12.61 0.17 -14.84
CA ASP A 40 -13.37 1.32 -14.33
C ASP A 40 -14.18 0.94 -13.10
N SER A 41 -14.77 -0.25 -13.14
CA SER A 41 -15.58 -0.72 -12.03
C SER A 41 -14.75 -0.87 -10.76
N LEU A 42 -13.53 -1.38 -10.90
CA LEU A 42 -12.64 -1.51 -9.76
C LEU A 42 -12.24 -0.14 -9.22
N GLY A 43 -11.95 0.80 -10.12
CA GLY A 43 -11.58 2.14 -9.72
C GLY A 43 -12.68 2.87 -8.97
N GLU A 44 -13.94 2.57 -9.34
CA GLU A 44 -15.07 3.22 -8.68
C GLU A 44 -15.23 2.81 -7.23
N GLN A 45 -14.61 1.70 -6.83
CA GLN A 45 -14.67 1.26 -5.45
C GLN A 45 -13.73 2.06 -4.55
N VAL A 46 -12.85 2.84 -5.13
CA VAL A 46 -11.89 3.64 -4.38
C VAL A 46 -12.53 4.99 -4.05
N PRO A 47 -12.62 5.34 -2.76
CA PRO A 47 -13.27 6.60 -2.40
C PRO A 47 -12.64 7.84 -3.01
N TYR A 48 -11.31 7.97 -2.91
CA TYR A 48 -10.66 9.13 -3.50
C TYR A 48 -9.15 8.97 -3.50
N PRO A 49 -8.46 9.22 -4.61
CA PRO A 49 -9.05 9.49 -5.94
C PRO A 49 -9.71 8.23 -6.48
N GLN A 50 -10.80 8.42 -7.22
CA GLN A 50 -11.64 7.31 -7.63
C GLN A 50 -11.05 6.63 -8.87
N ARG A 51 -9.96 5.95 -8.68
CA ARG A 51 -9.23 5.25 -9.73
C ARG A 51 -8.29 4.25 -9.09
N LEU A 52 -7.71 3.40 -9.90
CA LEU A 52 -6.67 2.48 -9.44
C LEU A 52 -5.41 3.27 -9.06
N GLY A 53 -4.67 2.76 -8.12
CA GLY A 53 -3.39 3.35 -7.77
C GLY A 53 -2.37 3.10 -8.87
N ARG A 54 -1.39 3.96 -8.97
CA ARG A 54 -0.36 3.87 -10.00
C ARG A 54 0.94 3.37 -9.42
N PRO A 55 1.70 2.59 -10.18
CA PRO A 55 2.99 2.10 -9.68
C PRO A 55 3.92 3.20 -9.20
N ASP A 56 3.93 4.35 -9.87
CA ASP A 56 4.78 5.44 -9.45
C ASP A 56 4.36 6.02 -8.11
N GLU A 57 3.08 5.89 -7.75
CA GLU A 57 2.62 6.34 -6.44
C GLU A 57 3.15 5.44 -5.34
N TYR A 58 3.22 4.13 -5.62
CA TYR A 58 3.82 3.20 -4.68
C TYR A 58 5.32 3.52 -4.50
N ALA A 59 6.00 3.73 -5.62
CA ALA A 59 7.42 4.04 -5.56
C ALA A 59 7.68 5.34 -4.80
N LYS A 60 6.81 6.32 -4.98
CA LYS A 60 6.93 7.58 -4.28
C LYS A 60 6.83 7.39 -2.77
N LEU A 61 5.92 6.52 -2.33
CA LEU A 61 5.79 6.24 -0.91
C LEU A 61 7.05 5.55 -0.37
N VAL A 62 7.58 4.59 -1.13
CA VAL A 62 8.79 3.90 -0.70
C VAL A 62 9.94 4.89 -0.52
N LEU A 63 10.10 5.81 -1.46
CA LEU A 63 11.14 6.82 -1.35
C LEU A 63 10.93 7.73 -0.15
N SER A 64 9.68 8.08 0.12
CA SER A 64 9.36 8.91 1.29
C SER A 64 9.70 8.20 2.59
N ILE A 65 9.45 6.90 2.65
CA ILE A 65 9.77 6.10 3.83
C ILE A 65 11.28 6.07 4.03
N ILE A 66 12.02 5.85 2.97
CA ILE A 66 13.48 5.80 3.06
C ILE A 66 14.02 7.15 3.53
N ASP A 67 13.44 8.22 3.03
CA ASP A 67 13.93 9.56 3.28
C ASP A 67 13.54 10.09 4.65
N ASN A 68 12.53 9.51 5.28
CA ASN A 68 12.05 9.97 6.57
C ASN A 68 12.46 8.99 7.66
N GLY A 69 13.62 9.25 8.25
CA GLY A 69 14.22 8.32 9.21
C GLY A 69 13.47 8.16 10.51
N TYR A 70 12.47 8.99 10.76
CA TYR A 70 11.71 8.89 12.02
C TYR A 70 10.52 7.95 11.91
N LEU A 71 10.22 7.46 10.72
CA LEU A 71 9.16 6.48 10.54
C LEU A 71 9.67 5.10 10.91
N ASN A 72 8.93 4.40 11.76
CA ASN A 72 9.29 3.06 12.16
C ASN A 72 8.09 2.36 12.78
N GLY A 73 7.97 1.07 12.51
CA GLY A 73 6.96 0.26 13.17
C GLY A 73 5.53 0.49 12.69
N GLU A 74 5.35 1.15 11.56
CA GLU A 74 4.02 1.50 11.07
C GLU A 74 3.62 0.68 9.86
N THR A 75 2.32 0.51 9.72
CA THR A 75 1.73 0.01 8.49
C THR A 75 1.06 1.21 7.81
N ILE A 76 1.49 1.52 6.61
CA ILE A 76 0.98 2.68 5.88
C ILE A 76 0.09 2.19 4.75
N ARG A 77 -1.16 2.60 4.77
CA ARG A 77 -2.12 2.22 3.74
C ARG A 77 -2.00 3.18 2.55
N LEU A 78 -1.91 2.59 1.37
CA LEU A 78 -1.84 3.36 0.13
C LEU A 78 -2.95 2.84 -0.77
N ASP A 79 -4.18 3.30 -0.52
CA ASP A 79 -5.34 2.64 -1.08
C ASP A 79 -6.51 3.56 -1.40
N GLY A 80 -6.31 4.88 -1.36
CA GLY A 80 -7.40 5.81 -1.64
C GLY A 80 -8.55 5.67 -0.66
N ALA A 81 -8.28 5.13 0.51
CA ALA A 81 -9.25 4.92 1.59
C ALA A 81 -10.25 3.81 1.31
N ILE A 82 -9.91 2.91 0.40
CA ILE A 82 -10.78 1.77 0.13
C ILE A 82 -10.84 0.88 1.37
N ARG A 83 -12.01 0.33 1.62
CA ARG A 83 -12.22 -0.63 2.71
C ARG A 83 -13.07 -1.74 2.17
N MET A 84 -12.71 -2.97 2.52
CA MET A 84 -13.49 -4.11 2.10
C MET A 84 -14.80 -4.11 2.86
N ALA A 85 -15.89 -4.36 2.14
CA ALA A 85 -17.18 -4.46 2.78
C ALA A 85 -17.21 -5.71 3.67
N PRO A 86 -17.86 -5.62 4.83
CA PRO A 86 -18.01 -6.81 5.66
C PRO A 86 -18.90 -7.82 4.96
N LYS A 87 -18.65 -9.07 5.22
CA LYS A 87 -19.43 -10.16 4.62
C LYS A 87 -20.69 -10.41 5.37
#